data_a74a14d3c2181345e6d2d2965e2735f9
#
_entry.id   a74a14d3c2181345e6d2d2965e2735f9
#
_cell.length_a   1.000
_cell.length_b   1.000
_cell.length_c   1.000
_cell.angle_alpha   90.00
_cell.angle_beta   90.00
_cell.angle_gamma   90.00
#
_symmetry.space_group_name_H-M   'P 1'
#
loop_
_entity.id
_entity.type
_entity.pdbx_description
1 polymer ?
#
loop_
_entity_poly.entity_id
_entity_poly.type
_entity_poly.pdbx_seq_one_letter_code
_entity_poly.pdbx_strand_id
1 'polypeptide(L)'
;LQRVQQASVRFPGGSGSFISPDGLVLTNHHVSLDMLHKLSTPQRDLASQGFLAADRSQEMKAPDLELLALQSIEDVTEKVNASVKPGMSSTDTLAARRAAIASIEITLIFAAWPAQPKAS
;
A
#
# COMPACT_ATOMS: atom_id res chain seq x y z
N LEU A 1 6.54 15.10 -10.93
CA LEU A 1 5.50 14.06 -10.91
C LEU A 1 5.88 12.89 -9.98
N GLN A 2 7.10 12.36 -10.07
CA GLN A 2 7.59 11.21 -9.27
C GLN A 2 7.46 11.43 -7.75
N ARG A 3 7.79 12.63 -7.23
CA ARG A 3 7.65 12.95 -5.79
C ARG A 3 6.20 12.86 -5.31
N VAL A 4 5.25 13.28 -6.14
CA VAL A 4 3.81 13.20 -5.80
C VAL A 4 3.35 11.74 -5.77
N GLN A 5 3.79 10.94 -6.73
CA GLN A 5 3.49 9.50 -6.77
C GLN A 5 4.04 8.76 -5.56
N GLN A 6 5.30 9.03 -5.18
CA GLN A 6 5.95 8.41 -4.01
C GLN A 6 5.38 8.89 -2.67
N ALA A 7 4.77 10.07 -2.62
CA ALA A 7 4.08 10.54 -1.43
C ALA A 7 2.72 9.87 -1.23
N SER A 8 2.15 9.28 -2.28
CA SER A 8 0.83 8.65 -2.22
C SER A 8 0.85 7.33 -1.45
N VAL A 9 -0.14 7.14 -0.59
CA VAL A 9 -0.35 5.89 0.14
C VAL A 9 -1.76 5.38 -0.09
N ARG A 10 -1.93 4.06 -0.10
CA ARG A 10 -3.21 3.38 -0.23
C ARG A 10 -3.56 2.68 1.09
N PHE A 11 -4.76 2.94 1.57
CA PHE A 11 -5.40 2.23 2.66
C PHE A 11 -6.45 1.25 2.15
N PRO A 12 -6.91 0.28 2.94
CA PRO A 12 -8.01 -0.62 2.55
C PRO A 12 -9.29 0.11 2.12
N GLY A 13 -9.61 1.23 2.74
CA GLY A 13 -10.82 2.02 2.48
C GLY A 13 -10.61 3.36 1.75
N GLY A 14 -9.40 3.64 1.26
CA GLY A 14 -9.14 4.93 0.62
C GLY A 14 -7.67 5.20 0.35
N SER A 15 -7.32 6.47 0.24
CA SER A 15 -5.96 6.93 -0.04
C SER A 15 -5.54 8.04 0.90
N GLY A 16 -4.25 8.29 0.97
CA GLY A 16 -3.65 9.37 1.72
C GLY A 16 -2.35 9.84 1.08
N SER A 17 -1.66 10.72 1.75
CA SER A 17 -0.36 11.21 1.32
C SER A 17 0.56 11.43 2.51
N PHE A 18 1.83 11.06 2.37
CA PHE A 18 2.86 11.53 3.28
C PHE A 18 3.01 13.04 3.15
N ILE A 19 2.96 13.74 4.28
CA ILE A 19 3.10 15.20 4.35
C ILE A 19 4.30 15.64 5.19
N SER A 20 5.05 14.70 5.76
CA SER A 20 6.32 14.95 6.43
C SER A 20 7.34 13.85 6.12
N PRO A 21 8.65 14.14 6.27
CA PRO A 21 9.70 13.15 6.15
C PRO A 21 9.67 12.11 7.28
N ASP A 22 9.00 12.41 8.38
CA ASP A 22 8.90 11.55 9.57
C ASP A 22 7.72 10.58 9.51
N GLY A 23 7.02 10.50 8.38
CA GLY A 23 5.94 9.53 8.17
C GLY A 23 4.55 10.02 8.56
N LEU A 24 4.34 11.33 8.76
CA LEU A 24 2.99 11.86 8.96
C LEU A 24 2.17 11.72 7.69
N VAL A 25 0.99 11.10 7.80
CA VAL A 25 0.09 10.85 6.67
C VAL A 25 -1.20 11.64 6.83
N LEU A 26 -1.59 12.34 5.77
CA LEU A 26 -2.90 12.96 5.64
C LEU A 26 -3.83 12.03 4.90
N THR A 27 -5.01 11.79 5.45
CA THR A 27 -6.06 10.98 4.83
C THR A 27 -7.44 11.53 5.20
N ASN A 28 -8.51 10.90 4.70
CA ASN A 28 -9.88 11.28 5.01
C ASN A 28 -10.36 10.66 6.33
N HIS A 29 -11.28 11.35 7.01
CA HIS A 29 -11.84 10.89 8.28
C HIS A 29 -12.40 9.46 8.19
N HIS A 30 -13.16 9.12 7.15
CA HIS A 30 -13.76 7.79 7.00
C HIS A 30 -12.73 6.65 6.92
N VAL A 31 -11.50 6.93 6.46
CA VAL A 31 -10.42 5.92 6.38
C VAL A 31 -9.91 5.56 7.79
N SER A 32 -9.88 6.53 8.71
CA SER A 32 -9.41 6.35 10.09
C SER A 32 -10.52 5.92 11.06
N LEU A 33 -11.79 6.07 10.67
CA LEU A 33 -12.92 5.89 11.58
C LEU A 33 -13.00 4.48 12.18
N ASP A 34 -12.74 3.44 11.38
CA ASP A 34 -12.70 2.06 11.87
C ASP A 34 -11.64 1.86 12.96
N MET A 35 -10.46 2.47 12.79
CA MET A 35 -9.41 2.43 13.80
C MET A 35 -9.78 3.21 15.06
N LEU A 36 -10.42 4.38 14.92
CA LEU A 36 -10.92 5.14 16.08
C LEU A 36 -11.94 4.33 16.87
N HIS A 37 -12.83 3.60 16.22
CA HIS A 37 -13.77 2.69 16.88
C HIS A 37 -13.03 1.56 17.61
N LYS A 38 -12.07 0.90 16.98
CA LYS A 38 -11.29 -0.19 17.59
C LYS A 38 -10.46 0.26 18.80
N LEU A 39 -9.99 1.50 18.80
CA LEU A 39 -9.21 2.10 19.88
C LEU A 39 -10.09 2.75 20.96
N SER A 40 -11.37 2.90 20.72
CA SER A 40 -12.33 3.47 21.68
C SER A 40 -12.61 2.48 22.82
N THR A 41 -12.92 3.06 23.99
CA THR A 41 -13.38 2.32 25.17
C THR A 41 -14.72 2.91 25.63
N PRO A 42 -15.47 2.20 26.51
CA PRO A 42 -16.71 2.75 27.07
C PRO A 42 -16.55 4.09 27.79
N GLN A 43 -15.33 4.39 28.28
CA GLN A 43 -15.01 5.63 28.99
C GLN A 43 -14.44 6.72 28.07
N ARG A 44 -14.00 6.34 26.86
CA ARG A 44 -13.37 7.27 25.90
C ARG A 44 -13.73 6.87 24.47
N ASP A 45 -14.75 7.52 23.94
CA ASP A 45 -15.19 7.34 22.56
C ASP A 45 -14.40 8.26 21.63
N LEU A 46 -13.34 7.73 21.04
CA LEU A 46 -12.45 8.48 20.14
C LEU A 46 -13.11 8.84 18.81
N ALA A 47 -14.11 8.05 18.38
CA ALA A 47 -14.83 8.35 17.15
C ALA A 47 -15.71 9.60 17.27
N SER A 48 -16.34 9.80 18.44
CA SER A 48 -17.19 10.97 18.72
C SER A 48 -16.41 12.17 19.25
N GLN A 49 -15.40 11.94 20.10
CA GLN A 49 -14.64 13.00 20.77
C GLN A 49 -13.44 13.48 19.94
N GLY A 50 -13.02 12.69 18.98
CA GLY A 50 -11.77 12.89 18.28
C GLY A 50 -10.55 12.43 19.09
N PHE A 51 -9.40 12.41 18.44
CA PHE A 51 -8.12 12.07 19.05
C PHE A 51 -7.02 13.03 18.57
N LEU A 52 -6.28 13.57 19.49
CA LEU A 52 -5.09 14.37 19.24
C LEU A 52 -3.97 13.90 20.17
N ALA A 53 -2.86 13.46 19.61
CA ALA A 53 -1.61 13.25 20.32
C ALA A 53 -0.80 14.54 20.30
N ALA A 54 -0.48 15.10 21.47
CA ALA A 54 0.33 16.32 21.58
C ALA A 54 1.80 16.04 21.22
N ASP A 55 2.25 14.82 21.44
CA ASP A 55 3.59 14.33 21.10
C ASP A 55 3.55 12.83 20.76
N ARG A 56 4.68 12.29 20.28
CA ARG A 56 4.79 10.89 19.85
C ARG A 56 4.55 9.87 20.97
N SER A 57 4.78 10.22 22.22
CA SER A 57 4.55 9.29 23.34
C SER A 57 3.06 9.03 23.60
N GLN A 58 2.20 9.94 23.11
CA GLN A 58 0.75 9.85 23.22
C GLN A 58 0.10 9.21 21.98
N GLU A 59 0.89 8.96 20.93
CA GLU A 59 0.37 8.28 19.74
C GLU A 59 -0.09 6.87 20.08
N MET A 60 -1.25 6.49 19.57
CA MET A 60 -1.82 5.16 19.75
C MET A 60 -1.55 4.32 18.51
N LYS A 61 -0.99 3.12 18.71
CA LYS A 61 -0.79 2.19 17.61
C LYS A 61 -2.14 1.69 17.10
N ALA A 62 -2.40 1.90 15.80
CA ALA A 62 -3.56 1.33 15.14
C ALA A 62 -3.34 -0.17 14.92
N PRO A 63 -4.14 -1.07 15.54
CA PRO A 63 -4.04 -2.50 15.29
C PRO A 63 -4.52 -2.81 13.88
N ASP A 64 -3.88 -3.78 13.24
CA ASP A 64 -4.29 -4.34 11.94
C ASP A 64 -4.41 -3.31 10.80
N LEU A 65 -3.83 -2.11 10.95
CA LEU A 65 -3.79 -1.12 9.90
C LEU A 65 -2.52 -1.31 9.07
N GLU A 66 -2.73 -1.70 7.83
CA GLU A 66 -1.68 -1.74 6.82
C GLU A 66 -1.89 -0.65 5.78
N LEU A 67 -0.82 -0.03 5.36
CA LEU A 67 -0.84 0.93 4.25
C LEU A 67 0.21 0.55 3.21
N LEU A 68 -0.13 0.77 1.95
CA LEU A 68 0.75 0.50 0.83
C LEU A 68 1.36 1.82 0.34
N ALA A 69 2.68 1.93 0.44
CA ALA A 69 3.44 3.06 -0.07
C ALA A 69 4.10 2.69 -1.40
N LEU A 70 3.94 3.53 -2.41
CA LEU A 70 4.55 3.32 -3.73
C LEU A 70 6.06 3.46 -3.63
N GLN A 71 6.80 2.40 -3.96
CA GLN A 71 8.26 2.40 -3.95
C GLN A 71 8.82 2.76 -5.32
N SER A 72 8.32 2.11 -6.38
CA SER A 72 8.81 2.32 -7.74
C SER A 72 7.71 2.03 -8.77
N ILE A 73 7.91 2.56 -9.97
CA ILE A 73 7.11 2.25 -11.16
C ILE A 73 8.09 1.81 -12.23
N GLU A 74 7.85 0.63 -12.81
CA GLU A 74 8.62 0.09 -13.92
C GLU A 74 7.70 -0.15 -15.13
N ASP A 75 8.14 0.27 -16.31
CA ASP A 75 7.45 -0.08 -17.56
C ASP A 75 7.85 -1.51 -17.96
N VAL A 76 6.89 -2.41 -17.91
CA VAL A 76 7.07 -3.83 -18.25
C VAL A 76 6.43 -4.21 -19.60
N THR A 77 6.03 -3.21 -20.40
CA THR A 77 5.33 -3.40 -21.67
C THR A 77 6.09 -4.35 -22.61
N GLU A 78 7.38 -4.14 -22.78
CA GLU A 78 8.21 -4.98 -23.65
C GLU A 78 8.32 -6.42 -23.12
N LYS A 79 8.49 -6.60 -21.80
CA LYS A 79 8.54 -7.94 -21.16
C LYS A 79 7.24 -8.71 -21.41
N VAL A 80 6.09 -8.05 -21.27
CA VAL A 80 4.78 -8.67 -21.50
C VAL A 80 4.58 -8.97 -22.98
N ASN A 81 4.92 -8.05 -23.89
CA ASN A 81 4.76 -8.26 -25.31
C ASN A 81 5.69 -9.36 -25.87
N ALA A 82 6.89 -9.53 -25.34
CA ALA A 82 7.82 -10.58 -25.72
C ALA A 82 7.29 -12.00 -25.42
N SER A 83 6.29 -12.14 -24.54
CA SER A 83 5.64 -13.42 -24.28
C SER A 83 4.75 -13.91 -25.42
N VAL A 84 4.35 -13.02 -26.33
CA VAL A 84 3.49 -13.31 -27.48
C VAL A 84 4.34 -13.71 -28.68
N LYS A 85 4.11 -14.90 -29.22
CA LYS A 85 4.82 -15.40 -30.40
C LYS A 85 3.97 -15.25 -31.67
N PRO A 86 4.60 -15.05 -32.84
CA PRO A 86 3.88 -15.06 -34.11
C PRO A 86 3.07 -16.37 -34.29
N GLY A 87 1.85 -16.25 -34.77
CA GLY A 87 0.97 -17.40 -35.06
C GLY A 87 0.15 -17.89 -33.85
N MET A 88 0.27 -17.27 -32.69
CA MET A 88 -0.62 -17.58 -31.56
C MET A 88 -2.08 -17.19 -31.84
N SER A 89 -3.03 -18.00 -31.39
CA SER A 89 -4.44 -17.62 -31.37
C SER A 89 -4.67 -16.46 -30.40
N SER A 90 -5.82 -15.79 -30.49
CA SER A 90 -6.19 -14.72 -29.57
C SER A 90 -6.28 -15.22 -28.11
N THR A 91 -6.75 -16.45 -27.91
CA THR A 91 -6.83 -17.08 -26.60
C THR A 91 -5.43 -17.37 -26.04
N ASP A 92 -4.54 -17.95 -26.83
CA ASP A 92 -3.16 -18.22 -26.40
C ASP A 92 -2.37 -16.95 -26.14
N THR A 93 -2.57 -15.91 -26.95
CA THR A 93 -1.99 -14.58 -26.75
C THR A 93 -2.39 -13.99 -25.39
N LEU A 94 -3.66 -14.08 -25.05
CA LEU A 94 -4.16 -13.58 -23.76
C LEU A 94 -3.59 -14.40 -22.59
N ALA A 95 -3.53 -15.71 -22.73
CA ALA A 95 -2.95 -16.61 -21.72
C ALA A 95 -1.45 -16.32 -21.51
N ALA A 96 -0.67 -16.14 -22.58
CA ALA A 96 0.74 -15.80 -22.52
C ALA A 96 1.00 -14.47 -21.80
N ARG A 97 0.23 -13.43 -22.13
CA ARG A 97 0.34 -12.13 -21.45
C ARG A 97 0.01 -12.21 -19.96
N ARG A 98 -1.06 -12.93 -19.58
CA ARG A 98 -1.43 -13.12 -18.18
C ARG A 98 -0.35 -13.87 -17.41
N ALA A 99 0.23 -14.90 -17.98
CA ALA A 99 1.33 -15.65 -17.37
C ALA A 99 2.58 -14.78 -17.17
N ALA A 100 2.93 -13.93 -18.15
CA ALA A 100 4.04 -13.00 -18.05
C ALA A 100 3.81 -11.96 -16.94
N ILE A 101 2.61 -11.38 -16.85
CA ILE A 101 2.23 -10.44 -15.79
C ILE A 101 2.36 -11.11 -14.42
N ALA A 102 1.77 -12.29 -14.23
CA ALA A 102 1.85 -13.01 -12.95
C ALA A 102 3.30 -13.32 -12.54
N SER A 103 4.16 -13.69 -13.50
CA SER A 103 5.59 -13.93 -13.23
C SER A 103 6.31 -12.66 -12.77
N ILE A 104 6.00 -11.49 -13.38
CA ILE A 104 6.58 -10.20 -13.00
C ILE A 104 6.11 -9.80 -11.60
N GLU A 105 4.81 -9.94 -11.29
CA GLU A 105 4.23 -9.64 -9.97
C GLU A 105 4.90 -10.44 -8.86
N ILE A 106 5.09 -11.75 -9.04
CA ILE A 106 5.77 -12.61 -8.08
C ILE A 106 7.21 -12.13 -7.84
N THR A 107 7.94 -11.79 -8.90
CA THR A 107 9.33 -11.31 -8.80
C THR A 107 9.41 -10.02 -8.00
N LEU A 108 8.49 -9.07 -8.24
CA LEU A 108 8.44 -7.79 -7.54
C LEU A 108 8.10 -7.95 -6.05
N ILE A 109 7.19 -8.85 -5.69
CA ILE A 109 6.84 -9.15 -4.29
C ILE A 109 8.06 -9.66 -3.52
N PHE A 110 8.80 -10.60 -4.08
CA PHE A 110 10.00 -11.14 -3.42
C PHE A 110 11.16 -10.12 -3.35
N ALA A 111 11.31 -9.26 -4.34
CA ALA A 111 12.34 -8.21 -4.34
C ALA A 111 12.04 -7.07 -3.36
N ALA A 112 10.77 -6.79 -3.11
CA ALA A 112 10.34 -5.72 -2.20
C ALA A 112 10.25 -6.15 -0.72
N TRP A 113 10.37 -7.46 -0.42
CA TRP A 113 10.30 -7.96 0.95
C TRP A 113 11.65 -7.74 1.65
N PRO A 114 11.77 -6.79 2.62
CA PRO A 114 13.00 -6.65 3.37
C PRO A 114 13.25 -7.93 4.18
N ALA A 115 14.48 -8.42 4.15
CA ALA A 115 14.88 -9.53 5.01
C ALA A 115 14.51 -9.17 6.47
N GLN A 116 13.66 -9.99 7.09
CA GLN A 116 13.28 -9.81 8.49
C GLN A 116 14.56 -9.76 9.33
N PRO A 117 14.74 -8.76 10.23
CA PRO A 117 15.85 -8.78 11.15
C PRO A 117 15.74 -10.07 11.97
N LYS A 118 16.83 -10.85 11.97
CA LYS A 118 16.91 -12.04 12.82
C LYS A 118 16.69 -11.58 14.26
N ALA A 119 15.65 -12.12 14.91
CA ALA A 119 15.46 -11.95 16.34
C ALA A 119 16.72 -12.44 17.06
N SER A 120 17.39 -11.54 17.73
CA SER A 120 18.51 -11.81 18.64
C SER A 120 17.98 -12.18 20.01
#